data_bb23f383b131e642de4fca3ebd0654e0
#
_entry.id   bb23f383b131e642de4fca3ebd0654e0
#
_cell.length_a   1.000
_cell.length_b   1.000
_cell.length_c   1.000
_cell.angle_alpha   90.00
_cell.angle_beta   90.00
_cell.angle_gamma   90.00
#
_symmetry.space_group_name_H-M   'P 1'
#
loop_
_entity.id
_entity.type
_entity.pdbx_description
1 polymer ?
#
loop_
_entity_poly.entity_id
_entity_poly.type
_entity_poly.pdbx_seq_one_letter_code
_entity_poly.pdbx_strand_id
1 'polypeptide(L)'
;MNPTLPSIDQLQEMPLPPPPAYLPQTWGWAVLLALLLLGALAWGARRYWRWRRDAYRREALAQLARLQASDERIHALRALPELLKRVALSMPPASHASRGRRPAGEALATASGAFAGKPAPAGPRGVAGLRGADWQAFLQQHCPLPLPEDFSQQLALLAYAPQAQLQALSPAQQQQLFEQCRTWVEQHHVAA
;
A
#
# COMPACT_ATOMS: atom_id res chain seq x y z
N MET A 1 -21.44 32.10 90.22
CA MET A 1 -20.67 32.12 88.95
C MET A 1 -21.64 31.71 87.86
N ASN A 2 -22.22 32.68 87.17
CA ASN A 2 -23.10 32.39 86.02
C ASN A 2 -22.28 32.23 84.80
N PRO A 3 -22.30 31.10 84.11
CA PRO A 3 -21.69 30.96 82.84
C PRO A 3 -22.45 31.86 81.83
N THR A 4 -21.78 32.88 81.30
CA THR A 4 -22.28 33.71 80.21
C THR A 4 -22.44 32.83 79.00
N LEU A 5 -23.72 32.52 78.66
CA LEU A 5 -24.02 31.83 77.42
C LEU A 5 -23.58 32.70 76.21
N PRO A 6 -22.89 32.20 75.27
CA PRO A 6 -22.49 32.95 74.06
C PRO A 6 -23.78 33.46 73.35
N SER A 7 -23.81 34.76 73.03
CA SER A 7 -24.83 35.38 72.25
C SER A 7 -24.89 34.85 70.82
N ILE A 8 -26.10 34.75 70.26
CA ILE A 8 -26.35 34.30 68.89
C ILE A 8 -25.58 35.17 67.88
N ASP A 9 -25.29 36.42 68.24
CA ASP A 9 -24.55 37.38 67.43
C ASP A 9 -23.05 37.03 67.29
N GLN A 10 -22.57 36.06 68.07
CA GLN A 10 -21.18 35.53 67.98
C GLN A 10 -21.03 34.31 67.02
N LEU A 11 -22.15 33.82 66.46
CA LEU A 11 -22.16 32.78 65.47
C LEU A 11 -21.71 33.35 64.11
N GLN A 12 -20.47 33.22 63.81
CA GLN A 12 -19.95 33.50 62.47
C GLN A 12 -20.32 32.37 61.53
N GLU A 13 -21.06 32.65 60.45
CA GLU A 13 -21.31 31.67 59.39
C GLU A 13 -19.97 31.24 58.81
N MET A 14 -19.73 29.94 58.83
CA MET A 14 -18.55 29.36 58.22
C MET A 14 -18.67 29.50 56.69
N PRO A 15 -17.73 30.20 56.01
CA PRO A 15 -17.81 30.36 54.58
C PRO A 15 -17.83 28.99 53.92
N LEU A 16 -18.80 28.78 52.99
CA LEU A 16 -18.85 27.54 52.21
C LEU A 16 -17.53 27.31 51.49
N PRO A 17 -16.97 26.10 51.55
CA PRO A 17 -15.75 25.79 50.79
C PRO A 17 -15.97 26.01 49.29
N PRO A 18 -14.99 26.56 48.57
CA PRO A 18 -15.12 26.79 47.15
C PRO A 18 -15.39 25.46 46.43
N PRO A 19 -16.27 25.46 45.38
CA PRO A 19 -16.60 24.24 44.65
C PRO A 19 -15.33 23.60 44.11
N PRO A 20 -15.19 22.26 44.19
CA PRO A 20 -14.00 21.58 43.67
C PRO A 20 -13.88 21.82 42.16
N ALA A 21 -12.70 22.26 41.72
CA ALA A 21 -12.40 22.41 40.31
C ALA A 21 -12.25 21.01 39.66
N TYR A 22 -13.22 20.61 38.85
CA TYR A 22 -13.22 19.33 38.11
C TYR A 22 -12.27 19.35 36.92
N LEU A 23 -11.71 20.50 36.59
CA LEU A 23 -10.74 20.60 35.47
C LEU A 23 -9.37 20.08 35.94
N PRO A 24 -8.75 19.20 35.16
CA PRO A 24 -7.43 18.68 35.49
C PRO A 24 -6.39 19.80 35.45
N GLN A 25 -5.94 20.29 36.61
CA GLN A 25 -5.01 21.41 36.76
C GLN A 25 -3.53 20.98 36.66
N THR A 26 -3.24 19.70 36.60
CA THR A 26 -1.88 19.18 36.52
C THR A 26 -1.38 19.11 35.11
N TRP A 27 -0.19 19.65 34.85
CA TRP A 27 0.46 19.60 33.53
C TRP A 27 0.59 18.17 32.96
N GLY A 28 0.66 17.17 33.82
CA GLY A 28 0.66 15.77 33.42
C GLY A 28 -0.53 15.36 32.55
N TRP A 29 -1.71 15.92 32.80
CA TRP A 29 -2.89 15.68 31.96
C TRP A 29 -2.77 16.26 30.55
N ALA A 30 -2.15 17.43 30.43
CA ALA A 30 -1.89 18.06 29.15
C ALA A 30 -0.93 17.20 28.31
N VAL A 31 0.12 16.66 28.91
CA VAL A 31 1.06 15.75 28.25
C VAL A 31 0.36 14.46 27.84
N LEU A 32 -0.48 13.88 28.71
CA LEU A 32 -1.22 12.65 28.41
C LEU A 32 -2.19 12.85 27.26
N LEU A 33 -2.93 13.96 27.25
CA LEU A 33 -3.82 14.33 26.15
C LEU A 33 -3.05 14.56 24.84
N ALA A 34 -1.90 15.22 24.89
CA ALA A 34 -1.05 15.43 23.73
C ALA A 34 -0.53 14.10 23.15
N LEU A 35 -0.08 13.17 24.00
CA LEU A 35 0.35 11.85 23.57
C LEU A 35 -0.78 11.03 22.96
N LEU A 36 -1.98 11.11 23.57
CA LEU A 36 -3.16 10.42 23.06
C LEU A 36 -3.58 10.99 21.70
N LEU A 37 -3.54 12.30 21.54
CA LEU A 37 -3.82 12.98 20.27
C LEU A 37 -2.82 12.58 19.18
N LEU A 38 -1.52 12.60 19.51
CA LEU A 38 -0.45 12.17 18.59
C LEU A 38 -0.61 10.70 18.20
N GLY A 39 -0.92 9.83 19.16
CA GLY A 39 -1.20 8.42 18.90
C GLY A 39 -2.41 8.22 17.98
N ALA A 40 -3.50 8.94 18.22
CA ALA A 40 -4.69 8.91 17.38
C ALA A 40 -4.40 9.43 15.96
N LEU A 41 -3.64 10.53 15.83
CA LEU A 41 -3.23 11.07 14.54
C LEU A 41 -2.32 10.09 13.77
N ALA A 42 -1.34 9.50 14.45
CA ALA A 42 -0.44 8.52 13.83
C ALA A 42 -1.21 7.27 13.38
N TRP A 43 -2.14 6.77 14.20
CA TRP A 43 -3.01 5.64 13.86
C TRP A 43 -3.94 5.97 12.70
N GLY A 44 -4.58 7.14 12.72
CA GLY A 44 -5.45 7.64 11.66
C GLY A 44 -4.70 7.81 10.34
N ALA A 45 -3.51 8.42 10.38
CA ALA A 45 -2.64 8.57 9.21
C ALA A 45 -2.25 7.20 8.63
N ARG A 46 -1.81 6.25 9.51
CA ARG A 46 -1.45 4.91 9.08
C ARG A 46 -2.63 4.16 8.47
N ARG A 47 -3.84 4.28 9.07
CA ARG A 47 -5.06 3.68 8.52
C ARG A 47 -5.47 4.31 7.19
N TYR A 48 -5.41 5.64 7.08
CA TYR A 48 -5.68 6.37 5.84
C TYR A 48 -4.73 5.97 4.72
N TRP A 49 -3.42 5.85 5.02
CA TRP A 49 -2.42 5.41 4.05
C TRP A 49 -2.66 3.98 3.58
N ARG A 50 -3.04 3.07 4.48
CA ARG A 50 -3.44 1.71 4.11
C ARG A 50 -4.67 1.73 3.21
N TRP A 51 -5.71 2.45 3.61
CA TRP A 51 -6.93 2.56 2.80
C TRP A 51 -6.66 3.15 1.42
N ARG A 52 -5.82 4.16 1.32
CA ARG A 52 -5.41 4.77 0.04
C ARG A 52 -4.57 3.81 -0.81
N ARG A 53 -3.69 2.99 -0.20
CA ARG A 53 -2.94 1.95 -0.91
C ARG A 53 -3.86 0.89 -1.52
N ASP A 54 -4.94 0.52 -0.82
CA ASP A 54 -5.88 -0.48 -1.32
C ASP A 54 -6.89 0.11 -2.34
N ALA A 55 -6.96 1.42 -2.48
CA ALA A 55 -7.88 2.08 -3.41
C ALA A 55 -7.58 1.69 -4.88
N TYR A 56 -6.29 1.66 -5.27
CA TYR A 56 -5.92 1.30 -6.64
C TYR A 56 -6.23 -0.17 -6.98
N ARG A 57 -6.15 -1.07 -5.99
CA ARG A 57 -6.56 -2.48 -6.18
C ARG A 57 -8.05 -2.59 -6.46
N ARG A 58 -8.86 -1.90 -5.67
CA ARG A 58 -10.32 -1.90 -5.85
C ARG A 58 -10.71 -1.32 -7.21
N GLU A 59 -10.03 -0.25 -7.61
CA GLU A 59 -10.26 0.37 -8.92
C GLU A 59 -9.86 -0.58 -10.06
N ALA A 60 -8.69 -1.22 -9.97
CA ALA A 60 -8.24 -2.19 -10.95
C ALA A 60 -9.20 -3.39 -11.07
N LEU A 61 -9.67 -3.94 -9.94
CA LEU A 61 -10.65 -5.02 -9.92
C LEU A 61 -12.01 -4.58 -10.50
N ALA A 62 -12.45 -3.35 -10.19
CA ALA A 62 -13.66 -2.80 -10.77
C ALA A 62 -13.55 -2.60 -12.29
N GLN A 63 -12.39 -2.14 -12.78
CA GLN A 63 -12.11 -2.04 -14.22
C GLN A 63 -12.08 -3.42 -14.87
N LEU A 64 -11.44 -4.39 -14.24
CA LEU A 64 -11.40 -5.77 -14.75
C LEU A 64 -12.78 -6.39 -14.81
N ALA A 65 -13.63 -6.18 -13.80
CA ALA A 65 -15.01 -6.64 -13.82
C ALA A 65 -15.84 -5.97 -14.94
N ARG A 66 -15.63 -4.68 -15.19
CA ARG A 66 -16.28 -3.96 -16.32
C ARG A 66 -15.83 -4.52 -17.67
N LEU A 67 -14.54 -4.82 -17.83
CA LEU A 67 -14.01 -5.43 -19.04
C LEU A 67 -14.58 -6.83 -19.28
N GLN A 68 -14.74 -7.63 -18.22
CA GLN A 68 -15.39 -8.95 -18.31
C GLN A 68 -16.88 -8.86 -18.71
N ALA A 69 -17.58 -7.83 -18.22
CA ALA A 69 -18.99 -7.62 -18.52
C ALA A 69 -19.23 -6.91 -19.87
N SER A 70 -18.17 -6.44 -20.54
CA SER A 70 -18.31 -5.73 -21.81
C SER A 70 -18.58 -6.70 -22.97
N ASP A 71 -19.49 -6.31 -23.89
CA ASP A 71 -19.77 -7.08 -25.10
C ASP A 71 -18.60 -7.04 -26.10
N GLU A 72 -17.73 -6.03 -26.00
CA GLU A 72 -16.55 -5.87 -26.86
C GLU A 72 -15.35 -6.69 -26.34
N ARG A 73 -15.43 -8.01 -26.48
CA ARG A 73 -14.42 -8.96 -25.99
C ARG A 73 -13.00 -8.65 -26.44
N ILE A 74 -12.81 -8.24 -27.68
CA ILE A 74 -11.47 -7.95 -28.25
C ILE A 74 -10.88 -6.72 -27.58
N HIS A 75 -11.69 -5.69 -27.37
CA HIS A 75 -11.24 -4.48 -26.69
C HIS A 75 -10.89 -4.77 -25.23
N ALA A 76 -11.67 -5.59 -24.55
CA ALA A 76 -11.41 -6.05 -23.19
C ALA A 76 -10.09 -6.81 -23.09
N LEU A 77 -9.80 -7.73 -24.01
CA LEU A 77 -8.54 -8.49 -24.03
C LEU A 77 -7.33 -7.58 -24.25
N ARG A 78 -7.40 -6.59 -25.13
CA ARG A 78 -6.33 -5.62 -25.37
C ARG A 78 -6.07 -4.69 -24.19
N ALA A 79 -7.08 -4.44 -23.38
CA ALA A 79 -6.95 -3.60 -22.20
C ALA A 79 -6.25 -4.30 -21.02
N LEU A 80 -6.21 -5.65 -20.97
CA LEU A 80 -5.60 -6.42 -19.88
C LEU A 80 -4.13 -6.11 -19.65
N PRO A 81 -3.23 -6.16 -20.66
CA PRO A 81 -1.82 -5.88 -20.46
C PRO A 81 -1.57 -4.43 -20.03
N GLU A 82 -2.37 -3.48 -20.53
CA GLU A 82 -2.28 -2.09 -20.13
C GLU A 82 -2.70 -1.91 -18.66
N LEU A 83 -3.79 -2.55 -18.25
CA LEU A 83 -4.29 -2.52 -16.89
C LEU A 83 -3.23 -3.07 -15.92
N LEU A 84 -2.65 -4.26 -16.20
CA LEU A 84 -1.61 -4.85 -15.39
C LEU A 84 -0.38 -3.94 -15.28
N LYS A 85 0.04 -3.35 -16.38
CA LYS A 85 1.18 -2.43 -16.40
C LYS A 85 0.90 -1.16 -15.59
N ARG A 86 -0.32 -0.62 -15.66
CA ARG A 86 -0.77 0.51 -14.86
C ARG A 86 -0.78 0.18 -13.36
N VAL A 87 -1.28 -1.01 -12.99
CA VAL A 87 -1.24 -1.49 -11.60
C VAL A 87 0.20 -1.62 -11.12
N ALA A 88 1.08 -2.22 -11.91
CA ALA A 88 2.50 -2.36 -11.57
C ALA A 88 3.23 -1.01 -11.39
N LEU A 89 2.89 -0.02 -12.21
CA LEU A 89 3.42 1.35 -12.09
C LEU A 89 2.87 2.12 -10.89
N SER A 90 1.64 1.79 -10.44
CA SER A 90 1.02 2.40 -9.27
C SER A 90 1.47 1.79 -7.94
N MET A 91 2.22 0.68 -8.00
CA MET A 91 2.85 0.12 -6.81
C MET A 91 3.81 1.15 -6.21
N PRO A 92 3.75 1.40 -4.90
CA PRO A 92 4.78 2.20 -4.26
C PRO A 92 6.13 1.50 -4.49
N PRO A 93 7.17 2.26 -4.87
CA PRO A 93 8.50 1.67 -5.01
C PRO A 93 8.84 0.95 -3.71
N ALA A 94 9.35 -0.26 -3.81
CA ALA A 94 9.87 -0.99 -2.66
C ALA A 94 10.87 -0.06 -1.95
N SER A 95 10.36 0.63 -0.92
CA SER A 95 11.13 1.64 -0.23
C SER A 95 12.26 0.93 0.49
N HIS A 96 13.48 1.07 -0.04
CA HIS A 96 14.74 1.20 0.71
C HIS A 96 14.85 0.49 2.08
N ALA A 97 14.22 -0.65 2.29
CA ALA A 97 14.50 -1.47 3.47
C ALA A 97 15.95 -2.01 3.46
N SER A 98 16.69 -1.85 2.36
CA SER A 98 18.09 -2.24 2.26
C SER A 98 19.09 -1.08 2.34
N ARG A 99 18.64 0.16 2.70
CA ARG A 99 19.58 1.27 2.89
C ARG A 99 20.20 1.33 4.29
N GLY A 100 20.01 0.33 5.11
CA GLY A 100 20.51 0.27 6.47
C GLY A 100 21.45 -0.89 6.71
N ARG A 101 22.60 -0.98 6.04
CA ARG A 101 23.83 -1.56 6.54
C ARG A 101 24.87 -1.72 5.42
N ARG A 102 25.45 -0.61 4.97
CA ARG A 102 26.81 -0.69 4.46
C ARG A 102 27.74 -0.60 5.66
N PRO A 103 28.54 -1.63 5.98
CA PRO A 103 29.69 -1.45 6.83
C PRO A 103 30.65 -0.51 6.07
N ALA A 104 31.01 0.59 6.74
CA ALA A 104 32.10 1.45 6.30
C ALA A 104 33.40 0.65 6.45
N GLY A 105 33.94 0.17 5.35
CA GLY A 105 35.21 -0.55 5.38
C GLY A 105 35.31 -1.54 4.25
N GLU A 106 35.47 -1.04 3.01
CA GLU A 106 36.19 -1.72 1.94
C GLU A 106 36.15 -0.85 0.68
N ALA A 107 36.79 0.28 0.79
CA ALA A 107 37.25 1.03 -0.37
C ALA A 107 38.76 0.76 -0.49
N LEU A 108 39.13 -0.26 -1.19
CA LEU A 108 40.35 -0.42 -1.98
C LEU A 108 40.55 -1.89 -2.34
N ALA A 109 40.13 -2.29 -3.50
CA ALA A 109 40.87 -3.29 -4.28
C ALA A 109 40.20 -3.55 -5.64
N THR A 110 40.95 -3.27 -6.65
CA THR A 110 40.98 -3.91 -8.00
C THR A 110 39.81 -3.61 -8.94
N ALA A 111 40.12 -2.60 -9.77
CA ALA A 111 39.76 -2.59 -11.19
C ALA A 111 40.41 -3.77 -11.86
N SER A 112 39.67 -4.73 -12.37
CA SER A 112 39.95 -5.46 -13.63
C SER A 112 38.99 -6.63 -13.79
N GLY A 113 38.34 -6.69 -14.91
CA GLY A 113 37.95 -7.95 -15.54
C GLY A 113 36.46 -8.34 -15.46
N ALA A 114 35.92 -8.48 -16.68
CA ALA A 114 34.76 -9.31 -17.04
C ALA A 114 33.39 -8.66 -17.03
N PHE A 115 33.00 -8.22 -18.21
CA PHE A 115 31.62 -8.06 -18.67
C PHE A 115 30.86 -9.38 -18.51
N ALA A 116 30.11 -9.49 -17.41
CA ALA A 116 29.03 -10.42 -17.30
C ALA A 116 27.82 -9.57 -16.81
N GLY A 117 26.90 -9.33 -17.73
CA GLY A 117 25.73 -8.47 -17.52
C GLY A 117 24.86 -8.98 -16.39
N LYS A 118 25.06 -8.42 -15.19
CA LYS A 118 24.12 -8.55 -14.10
C LYS A 118 23.00 -7.54 -14.35
N PRO A 119 21.74 -7.96 -14.45
CA PRO A 119 20.66 -7.01 -14.64
C PRO A 119 20.66 -6.00 -13.48
N ALA A 120 20.76 -4.73 -13.82
CA ALA A 120 20.71 -3.65 -12.86
C ALA A 120 19.36 -3.66 -12.12
N PRO A 121 19.31 -3.44 -10.80
CA PRO A 121 18.06 -3.38 -10.07
C PRO A 121 17.22 -2.22 -10.62
N ALA A 122 16.05 -2.57 -11.13
CA ALA A 122 15.11 -1.63 -11.72
C ALA A 122 14.60 -0.65 -10.65
N GLY A 123 15.06 0.59 -10.69
CA GLY A 123 14.42 1.70 -9.98
C GLY A 123 13.02 1.99 -10.57
N PRO A 124 12.24 2.93 -10.01
CA PRO A 124 10.86 3.19 -10.42
C PRO A 124 10.66 3.54 -11.91
N ARG A 125 11.73 3.87 -12.64
CA ARG A 125 11.74 3.95 -14.11
C ARG A 125 11.87 2.58 -14.78
N GLY A 126 12.22 1.54 -14.03
CA GLY A 126 12.46 0.20 -14.57
C GLY A 126 11.21 -0.55 -14.99
N VAL A 127 10.09 -0.42 -14.25
CA VAL A 127 8.85 -1.18 -14.52
C VAL A 127 8.26 -0.83 -15.89
N ALA A 128 8.31 0.44 -16.29
CA ALA A 128 7.79 0.90 -17.58
C ALA A 128 8.54 0.28 -18.78
N GLY A 129 9.84 0.01 -18.62
CA GLY A 129 10.71 -0.55 -19.64
C GLY A 129 10.78 -2.08 -19.66
N LEU A 130 10.23 -2.77 -18.65
CA LEU A 130 10.28 -4.22 -18.57
C LEU A 130 9.49 -4.88 -19.70
N ARG A 131 10.10 -5.88 -20.35
CA ARG A 131 9.50 -6.64 -21.45
C ARG A 131 9.92 -8.11 -21.37
N GLY A 132 9.12 -8.98 -21.99
CA GLY A 132 9.46 -10.40 -22.12
C GLY A 132 9.81 -11.08 -20.80
N ALA A 133 10.98 -11.69 -20.71
CA ALA A 133 11.44 -12.43 -19.56
C ALA A 133 11.59 -11.57 -18.30
N ASP A 134 12.05 -10.32 -18.42
CA ASP A 134 12.17 -9.40 -17.27
C ASP A 134 10.80 -9.04 -16.69
N TRP A 135 9.82 -8.86 -17.56
CA TRP A 135 8.42 -8.62 -17.14
C TRP A 135 7.84 -9.85 -16.46
N GLN A 136 8.09 -11.04 -16.99
CA GLN A 136 7.68 -12.31 -16.38
C GLN A 136 8.29 -12.47 -14.98
N ALA A 137 9.60 -12.26 -14.85
CA ALA A 137 10.30 -12.34 -13.56
C ALA A 137 9.72 -11.33 -12.54
N PHE A 138 9.42 -10.11 -12.99
CA PHE A 138 8.78 -9.10 -12.15
C PHE A 138 7.39 -9.54 -11.66
N LEU A 139 6.55 -10.08 -12.55
CA LEU A 139 5.21 -10.55 -12.18
C LEU A 139 5.27 -11.71 -11.19
N GLN A 140 6.19 -12.65 -11.39
CA GLN A 140 6.42 -13.80 -10.50
C GLN A 140 6.96 -13.36 -9.14
N GLN A 141 7.90 -12.42 -9.11
CA GLN A 141 8.48 -11.92 -7.86
C GLN A 141 7.44 -11.24 -6.94
N HIS A 142 6.42 -10.63 -7.53
CA HIS A 142 5.40 -9.89 -6.78
C HIS A 142 4.11 -10.70 -6.56
N CYS A 143 4.06 -11.95 -6.98
CA CYS A 143 2.92 -12.84 -6.77
C CYS A 143 3.34 -14.07 -5.96
N PRO A 144 2.63 -14.43 -4.87
CA PRO A 144 2.95 -15.62 -4.10
C PRO A 144 2.53 -16.91 -4.82
N LEU A 145 1.61 -16.82 -5.78
CA LEU A 145 1.17 -17.95 -6.58
C LEU A 145 2.03 -18.10 -7.84
N PRO A 146 2.31 -19.35 -8.23
CA PRO A 146 3.03 -19.61 -9.47
C PRO A 146 2.18 -19.14 -10.67
N LEU A 147 2.73 -18.22 -11.45
CA LEU A 147 2.16 -17.80 -12.72
C LEU A 147 2.69 -18.72 -13.82
N PRO A 148 1.92 -18.95 -14.90
CA PRO A 148 2.42 -19.65 -16.08
C PRO A 148 3.70 -18.99 -16.62
N GLU A 149 4.65 -19.80 -17.09
CA GLU A 149 5.94 -19.31 -17.60
C GLU A 149 5.79 -18.44 -18.84
N ASP A 150 4.73 -18.65 -19.60
CA ASP A 150 4.40 -17.94 -20.83
C ASP A 150 3.41 -16.75 -20.62
N PHE A 151 3.06 -16.43 -19.36
CA PHE A 151 2.06 -15.39 -19.06
C PHE A 151 2.42 -14.03 -19.65
N SER A 152 3.69 -13.61 -19.56
CA SER A 152 4.14 -12.35 -20.16
C SER A 152 4.07 -12.37 -21.70
N GLN A 153 4.30 -13.53 -22.32
CA GLN A 153 4.17 -13.70 -23.77
C GLN A 153 2.70 -13.63 -24.19
N GLN A 154 1.81 -14.27 -23.44
CA GLN A 154 0.36 -14.18 -23.66
C GLN A 154 -0.13 -12.74 -23.57
N LEU A 155 0.32 -11.98 -22.55
CA LEU A 155 0.01 -10.55 -22.43
C LEU A 155 0.54 -9.74 -23.61
N ALA A 156 1.74 -10.02 -24.08
CA ALA A 156 2.31 -9.37 -25.27
C ALA A 156 1.50 -9.70 -26.53
N LEU A 157 1.06 -10.94 -26.66
CA LEU A 157 0.20 -11.37 -27.74
C LEU A 157 -1.14 -10.60 -27.72
N LEU A 158 -1.76 -10.45 -26.54
CA LEU A 158 -2.98 -9.65 -26.42
C LEU A 158 -2.79 -8.19 -26.83
N ALA A 159 -1.60 -7.61 -26.53
CA ALA A 159 -1.31 -6.22 -26.86
C ALA A 159 -1.07 -5.98 -28.35
N TYR A 160 -0.40 -6.91 -29.06
CA TYR A 160 0.16 -6.69 -30.38
C TYR A 160 -0.40 -7.61 -31.47
N ALA A 161 -1.13 -8.69 -31.12
CA ALA A 161 -1.65 -9.62 -32.10
C ALA A 161 -2.73 -8.99 -32.98
N PRO A 162 -2.82 -9.40 -34.25
CA PRO A 162 -3.92 -9.00 -35.13
C PRO A 162 -5.25 -9.52 -34.59
N GLN A 163 -6.32 -8.80 -34.93
CA GLN A 163 -7.67 -9.09 -34.44
C GLN A 163 -8.13 -10.54 -34.71
N ALA A 164 -7.75 -11.09 -35.84
CA ALA A 164 -8.09 -12.46 -36.21
C ALA A 164 -7.53 -13.50 -35.20
N GLN A 165 -6.34 -13.30 -34.69
CA GLN A 165 -5.75 -14.19 -33.67
C GLN A 165 -6.48 -14.07 -32.33
N LEU A 166 -6.91 -12.86 -31.94
CA LEU A 166 -7.66 -12.65 -30.71
C LEU A 166 -9.05 -13.27 -30.80
N GLN A 167 -9.66 -13.27 -31.99
CA GLN A 167 -10.94 -13.94 -32.25
C GLN A 167 -10.83 -15.46 -32.23
N ALA A 168 -9.66 -16.01 -32.55
CA ALA A 168 -9.39 -17.44 -32.54
C ALA A 168 -9.21 -18.01 -31.11
N LEU A 169 -9.02 -17.14 -30.11
CA LEU A 169 -8.93 -17.58 -28.71
C LEU A 169 -10.25 -18.18 -28.22
N SER A 170 -10.20 -19.38 -27.68
CA SER A 170 -11.39 -20.01 -27.10
C SER A 170 -11.92 -19.21 -25.91
N PRO A 171 -13.24 -19.23 -25.63
CA PRO A 171 -13.80 -18.58 -24.46
C PRO A 171 -13.17 -19.02 -23.14
N ALA A 172 -12.76 -20.29 -23.05
CA ALA A 172 -12.07 -20.83 -21.88
C ALA A 172 -10.68 -20.21 -21.67
N GLN A 173 -9.91 -20.04 -22.76
CA GLN A 173 -8.61 -19.35 -22.70
C GLN A 173 -8.74 -17.88 -22.31
N GLN A 174 -9.74 -17.20 -22.85
CA GLN A 174 -10.04 -15.81 -22.49
C GLN A 174 -10.35 -15.70 -20.99
N GLN A 175 -11.25 -16.56 -20.49
CA GLN A 175 -11.62 -16.57 -19.08
C GLN A 175 -10.43 -16.87 -18.17
N GLN A 176 -9.58 -17.83 -18.55
CA GLN A 176 -8.36 -18.17 -17.82
C GLN A 176 -7.40 -16.96 -17.71
N LEU A 177 -7.23 -16.20 -18.80
CA LEU A 177 -6.40 -14.98 -18.79
C LEU A 177 -6.95 -13.91 -17.85
N PHE A 178 -8.28 -13.70 -17.85
CA PHE A 178 -8.94 -12.78 -16.92
C PHE A 178 -8.74 -13.21 -15.47
N GLU A 179 -8.90 -14.51 -15.16
CA GLU A 179 -8.71 -15.05 -13.81
C GLU A 179 -7.25 -14.94 -13.35
N GLN A 180 -6.28 -15.17 -14.23
CA GLN A 180 -4.87 -14.99 -13.92
C GLN A 180 -4.55 -13.52 -13.62
N CYS A 181 -5.06 -12.60 -14.44
CA CYS A 181 -4.91 -11.15 -14.21
C CYS A 181 -5.55 -10.74 -12.89
N ARG A 182 -6.75 -11.24 -12.60
CA ARG A 182 -7.47 -10.97 -11.36
C ARG A 182 -6.71 -11.49 -10.15
N THR A 183 -6.27 -12.74 -10.19
CA THR A 183 -5.48 -13.36 -9.12
C THR A 183 -4.21 -12.56 -8.84
N TRP A 184 -3.53 -12.12 -9.88
CA TRP A 184 -2.34 -11.29 -9.72
C TRP A 184 -2.67 -9.94 -9.06
N VAL A 185 -3.73 -9.25 -9.49
CA VAL A 185 -4.16 -7.97 -8.90
C VAL A 185 -4.60 -8.14 -7.44
N GLU A 186 -5.26 -9.24 -7.09
CA GLU A 186 -5.71 -9.52 -5.72
C GLU A 186 -4.55 -9.89 -4.79
N GLN A 187 -3.57 -10.62 -5.28
CA GLN A 187 -2.57 -11.27 -4.43
C GLN A 187 -1.17 -10.67 -4.52
N HIS A 188 -0.92 -9.75 -5.47
CA HIS A 188 0.41 -9.16 -5.56
C HIS A 188 0.81 -8.47 -4.25
N HIS A 189 2.01 -8.79 -3.80
CA HIS A 189 2.59 -8.17 -2.62
C HIS A 189 3.29 -6.88 -3.00
N VAL A 190 2.85 -5.79 -2.41
CA VAL A 190 3.70 -4.61 -2.30
C VAL A 190 4.72 -4.97 -1.22
N ALA A 191 5.96 -5.19 -1.63
CA ALA A 191 7.05 -5.43 -0.68
C ALA A 191 7.00 -4.34 0.41
N ALA A 192 6.79 -4.81 1.65
CA ALA A 192 6.63 -3.95 2.83
C ALA A 192 7.96 -3.32 3.23
#